data_fea3e1c33673821c9314f403dd3a739d
#
_entry.id   fea3e1c33673821c9314f403dd3a739d
#
_cell.length_a   1.000
_cell.length_b   1.000
_cell.length_c   1.000
_cell.angle_alpha   90.00
_cell.angle_beta   90.00
_cell.angle_gamma   90.00
#
_symmetry.space_group_name_H-M   'P 1'
#
loop_
_entity.id
_entity.type
_entity.pdbx_description
1 polymer ?
#
loop_
_entity_poly.entity_id
_entity_poly.type
_entity_poly.pdbx_seq_one_letter_code
_entity_poly.pdbx_strand_id
1 'polypeptide(L)'
;MADPVCGRKGGSMSRYGRRKISRRDLLKAAGVVVLAGAALGGGAYALSRWEDSKYQVEAADSYTTNDHRTETELKEVTYQGKTYRQRPKIESYLFLGIDEMGPAVGTQSYIAGGQADAQMLLVLDDEAKTWQVLQINRDSMVEVPVISMMGTVPYTIVQQIALAHAYGNGREQSCENNVTAVSMMLDDQPIDGYFSLNMGGVGILVDLIGGVTLTVTSDFSAVDPTLVEGETMTLNGEQAFEYVRQRQDVDDQTNLARMGRQRQFLKAFEEQVKDMDPDFAVIAYEELSDYVITDIASGTAVDIADRLKSYTELPLLTIDGENVVEDGYWAYYLDEDSLQQTILQLFYEEI
;
A
#
# COMPACT_ATOMS: atom_id res chain seq x y z
N MET A 1 69.81 4.49 17.85
CA MET A 1 69.02 3.26 18.15
C MET A 1 67.70 3.46 17.57
N ALA A 2 67.33 2.59 16.66
CA ALA A 2 66.32 2.79 15.66
C ALA A 2 64.90 2.55 16.19
N ASP A 3 63.97 3.47 15.82
CA ASP A 3 62.49 3.27 15.92
C ASP A 3 62.03 2.33 14.83
N PRO A 4 61.06 1.45 15.10
CA PRO A 4 60.37 0.69 14.05
C PRO A 4 59.12 1.40 13.57
N VAL A 5 59.06 1.57 12.28
CA VAL A 5 57.98 2.08 11.44
C VAL A 5 56.69 1.27 11.64
N CYS A 6 55.58 1.96 11.97
CA CYS A 6 54.24 1.42 12.04
C CYS A 6 53.64 1.29 10.63
N GLY A 7 53.56 0.06 10.12
CA GLY A 7 52.93 -0.26 8.84
C GLY A 7 51.40 -0.21 8.93
N ARG A 8 50.78 0.72 8.20
CA ARG A 8 49.30 0.71 7.94
C ARG A 8 48.95 -0.52 7.10
N LYS A 9 48.25 -1.45 7.73
CA LYS A 9 47.53 -2.51 7.00
C LYS A 9 46.28 -1.92 6.36
N GLY A 10 46.28 -1.85 5.02
CA GLY A 10 45.10 -1.57 4.24
C GLY A 10 44.05 -2.65 4.48
N GLY A 11 42.87 -2.25 4.98
CA GLY A 11 41.71 -3.11 5.09
C GLY A 11 41.22 -3.45 3.69
N SER A 12 41.26 -4.73 3.36
CA SER A 12 40.65 -5.31 2.17
C SER A 12 39.14 -5.15 2.27
N MET A 13 38.55 -4.37 1.38
CA MET A 13 37.11 -4.39 1.14
C MET A 13 36.73 -5.82 0.73
N SER A 14 36.00 -6.49 1.62
CA SER A 14 35.40 -7.80 1.35
C SER A 14 34.55 -7.68 0.09
N ARG A 15 34.91 -8.45 -0.94
CA ARG A 15 34.09 -8.64 -2.14
C ARG A 15 32.81 -9.36 -1.70
N TYR A 16 31.71 -8.61 -1.64
CA TYR A 16 30.38 -9.20 -1.62
C TYR A 16 30.26 -10.13 -2.84
N GLY A 17 30.22 -11.42 -2.59
CA GLY A 17 29.99 -12.42 -3.63
C GLY A 17 28.61 -12.12 -4.25
N ARG A 18 28.59 -11.80 -5.54
CA ARG A 18 27.35 -11.66 -6.31
C ARG A 18 26.57 -12.98 -6.18
N ARG A 19 25.56 -13.02 -5.30
CA ARG A 19 24.56 -14.06 -5.31
C ARG A 19 23.90 -14.01 -6.69
N LYS A 20 23.82 -15.14 -7.37
CA LYS A 20 23.02 -15.25 -8.59
C LYS A 20 21.56 -15.14 -8.16
N ILE A 21 20.97 -13.98 -8.36
CA ILE A 21 19.54 -13.74 -8.15
C ILE A 21 18.79 -14.66 -9.09
N SER A 22 17.84 -15.45 -8.57
CA SER A 22 17.02 -16.31 -9.40
C SER A 22 16.02 -15.45 -10.18
N ARG A 23 15.56 -15.92 -11.37
CA ARG A 23 14.47 -15.25 -12.12
C ARG A 23 13.23 -15.02 -11.24
N ARG A 24 12.97 -15.91 -10.30
CA ARG A 24 11.85 -15.82 -9.36
C ARG A 24 12.03 -14.68 -8.35
N ASP A 25 13.25 -14.44 -7.90
CA ASP A 25 13.55 -13.34 -6.98
C ASP A 25 13.51 -11.98 -7.70
N LEU A 26 13.91 -11.97 -8.98
CA LEU A 26 13.82 -10.80 -9.86
C LEU A 26 12.35 -10.38 -10.11
N LEU A 27 11.48 -11.36 -10.39
CA LEU A 27 10.05 -11.12 -10.59
C LEU A 27 9.33 -10.66 -9.31
N LYS A 28 9.74 -11.20 -8.16
CA LYS A 28 9.24 -10.71 -6.86
C LYS A 28 9.68 -9.28 -6.58
N ALA A 29 10.92 -8.94 -6.93
CA ALA A 29 11.47 -7.60 -6.79
C ALA A 29 10.70 -6.59 -7.63
N ALA A 30 10.48 -6.90 -8.90
CA ALA A 30 9.64 -6.09 -9.79
C ALA A 30 8.24 -5.91 -9.18
N GLY A 31 7.64 -7.00 -8.66
CA GLY A 31 6.34 -6.96 -8.01
C GLY A 31 6.26 -5.98 -6.83
N VAL A 32 7.26 -5.98 -5.94
CA VAL A 32 7.27 -5.09 -4.76
C VAL A 32 7.33 -3.62 -5.17
N VAL A 33 8.19 -3.27 -6.13
CA VAL A 33 8.33 -1.87 -6.58
C VAL A 33 7.10 -1.41 -7.36
N VAL A 34 6.50 -2.31 -8.15
CA VAL A 34 5.28 -2.02 -8.88
C VAL A 34 4.10 -1.85 -7.94
N LEU A 35 3.96 -2.72 -6.97
CA LEU A 35 2.85 -2.65 -6.02
C LEU A 35 3.04 -1.48 -5.05
N ALA A 36 4.26 -1.22 -4.58
CA ALA A 36 4.56 0.02 -3.87
C ALA A 36 4.33 1.25 -4.76
N GLY A 37 4.73 1.21 -6.03
CA GLY A 37 4.51 2.28 -7.00
C GLY A 37 3.05 2.38 -7.47
N ALA A 38 2.31 1.29 -7.58
CA ALA A 38 0.90 1.27 -8.00
C ALA A 38 -0.03 1.74 -6.88
N ALA A 39 0.20 1.30 -5.64
CA ALA A 39 -0.46 1.89 -4.48
C ALA A 39 -0.18 3.39 -4.37
N LEU A 40 0.86 3.83 -5.02
CA LEU A 40 1.44 5.16 -4.98
C LEU A 40 1.25 5.94 -6.30
N GLY A 41 0.62 5.34 -7.33
CA GLY A 41 0.32 6.01 -8.60
C GLY A 41 1.43 5.99 -9.67
N GLY A 42 2.56 5.30 -9.51
CA GLY A 42 3.69 5.46 -10.41
C GLY A 42 4.50 4.23 -10.83
N GLY A 43 4.18 3.05 -10.33
CA GLY A 43 4.95 1.85 -10.61
C GLY A 43 5.01 1.41 -12.08
N ALA A 44 4.05 1.86 -12.88
CA ALA A 44 3.96 1.52 -14.28
C ALA A 44 5.14 2.03 -15.12
N TYR A 45 5.69 3.19 -14.80
CA TYR A 45 6.77 3.77 -15.59
C TYR A 45 8.14 3.11 -15.33
N ALA A 46 8.44 2.75 -14.08
CA ALA A 46 9.71 2.09 -13.74
C ALA A 46 9.86 0.73 -14.44
N LEU A 47 8.75 -0.02 -14.60
CA LEU A 47 8.75 -1.29 -15.32
C LEU A 47 8.85 -1.17 -16.84
N SER A 48 8.36 -0.08 -17.43
CA SER A 48 8.46 0.09 -18.88
C SER A 48 9.88 0.15 -19.39
N ARG A 49 10.80 0.66 -18.59
CA ARG A 49 12.23 0.69 -18.93
C ARG A 49 12.93 -0.64 -18.66
N TRP A 50 12.33 -1.48 -17.85
CA TRP A 50 12.88 -2.80 -17.54
C TRP A 50 12.69 -3.81 -18.70
N GLU A 51 11.60 -3.70 -19.49
CA GLU A 51 11.42 -4.47 -20.72
C GLU A 51 12.49 -4.16 -21.77
N ASP A 52 13.02 -2.95 -21.81
CA ASP A 52 14.12 -2.54 -22.71
C ASP A 52 15.49 -3.05 -22.22
N SER A 53 15.59 -3.52 -20.97
CA SER A 53 16.81 -4.06 -20.40
C SER A 53 16.94 -5.56 -20.76
N LYS A 54 18.14 -5.99 -21.06
CA LYS A 54 18.65 -7.25 -21.61
C LYS A 54 18.08 -8.61 -21.13
N TYR A 55 16.96 -8.62 -20.42
CA TYR A 55 16.31 -9.81 -19.89
C TYR A 55 14.96 -10.01 -20.60
N GLN A 56 14.99 -10.71 -21.75
CA GLN A 56 13.75 -11.30 -22.28
C GLN A 56 13.25 -12.31 -21.26
N VAL A 57 12.22 -11.93 -20.51
CA VAL A 57 11.43 -12.87 -19.73
C VAL A 57 10.57 -13.63 -20.75
N GLU A 58 10.91 -14.90 -21.05
CA GLU A 58 9.94 -15.79 -21.68
C GLU A 58 8.68 -15.77 -20.81
N ALA A 59 7.54 -15.45 -21.41
CA ALA A 59 6.25 -15.44 -20.76
C ALA A 59 6.12 -16.70 -19.91
N ALA A 60 6.06 -16.54 -18.60
CA ALA A 60 5.64 -17.61 -17.72
C ALA A 60 4.24 -18.01 -18.19
N ASP A 61 4.00 -19.32 -18.30
CA ASP A 61 2.71 -19.89 -18.67
C ASP A 61 1.58 -19.05 -18.10
N SER A 62 0.67 -18.64 -18.98
CA SER A 62 -0.49 -17.83 -18.66
C SER A 62 -1.13 -18.35 -17.37
N TYR A 63 -0.90 -17.61 -16.27
CA TYR A 63 -1.76 -17.76 -15.11
C TYR A 63 -3.13 -17.31 -15.60
N THR A 64 -4.04 -18.26 -15.68
CA THR A 64 -5.45 -17.97 -15.90
C THR A 64 -5.84 -16.97 -14.83
N THR A 65 -6.05 -15.71 -15.25
CA THR A 65 -6.85 -14.77 -14.48
C THR A 65 -8.07 -15.56 -14.04
N ASN A 66 -8.27 -15.61 -12.74
CA ASN A 66 -9.46 -16.22 -12.19
C ASN A 66 -10.63 -15.41 -12.73
N ASP A 67 -11.20 -15.84 -13.84
CA ASP A 67 -12.44 -15.35 -14.39
C ASP A 67 -13.57 -15.84 -13.46
N HIS A 68 -13.60 -15.22 -12.25
CA HIS A 68 -14.45 -15.67 -11.15
C HIS A 68 -15.91 -15.27 -11.32
N ARG A 69 -16.25 -14.48 -12.36
CA ARG A 69 -17.61 -14.00 -12.57
C ARG A 69 -18.08 -14.30 -13.99
N THR A 70 -18.93 -15.27 -14.12
CA THR A 70 -19.68 -15.45 -15.36
C THR A 70 -20.78 -14.38 -15.44
N GLU A 71 -21.11 -13.87 -16.65
CA GLU A 71 -22.20 -12.87 -16.86
C GLU A 71 -23.52 -13.27 -16.19
N THR A 72 -23.73 -14.55 -15.96
CA THR A 72 -24.94 -15.11 -15.33
C THR A 72 -25.00 -14.89 -13.82
N GLU A 73 -23.90 -14.48 -13.17
CA GLU A 73 -23.78 -14.31 -11.71
C GLU A 73 -23.64 -12.83 -11.29
N LEU A 74 -23.67 -11.89 -12.26
CA LEU A 74 -23.52 -10.47 -11.96
C LEU A 74 -24.74 -9.94 -11.19
N LYS A 75 -24.47 -9.30 -10.05
CA LYS A 75 -25.53 -8.71 -9.22
C LYS A 75 -26.10 -7.46 -9.89
N GLU A 76 -27.43 -7.30 -9.79
CA GLU A 76 -28.11 -6.05 -10.12
C GLU A 76 -28.63 -5.40 -8.84
N VAL A 77 -28.45 -4.09 -8.71
CA VAL A 77 -28.89 -3.30 -7.56
C VAL A 77 -29.66 -2.07 -8.05
N THR A 78 -30.64 -1.62 -7.28
CA THR A 78 -31.38 -0.38 -7.57
C THR A 78 -31.02 0.65 -6.50
N TYR A 79 -30.52 1.80 -6.93
CA TYR A 79 -30.18 2.91 -6.05
C TYR A 79 -30.74 4.22 -6.64
N GLN A 80 -31.44 5.00 -5.83
CA GLN A 80 -32.08 6.27 -6.22
C GLN A 80 -32.92 6.20 -7.51
N GLY A 81 -33.60 5.06 -7.75
CA GLY A 81 -34.48 4.85 -8.91
C GLY A 81 -33.75 4.48 -10.21
N LYS A 82 -32.46 4.26 -10.19
CA LYS A 82 -31.65 3.75 -11.28
C LYS A 82 -31.24 2.31 -11.00
N THR A 83 -31.05 1.54 -12.05
CA THR A 83 -30.56 0.15 -11.96
C THR A 83 -29.10 0.09 -12.37
N TYR A 84 -28.33 -0.65 -11.60
CA TYR A 84 -26.90 -0.85 -11.81
C TYR A 84 -26.61 -2.34 -11.88
N ARG A 85 -25.70 -2.72 -12.78
CA ARG A 85 -25.19 -4.08 -12.90
C ARG A 85 -23.72 -4.12 -12.52
N GLN A 86 -23.33 -5.16 -11.78
CA GLN A 86 -21.93 -5.40 -11.44
C GLN A 86 -21.08 -5.58 -12.71
N ARG A 87 -19.94 -4.93 -12.78
CA ARG A 87 -19.01 -5.07 -13.92
C ARG A 87 -18.32 -6.44 -13.87
N PRO A 88 -18.21 -7.16 -15.00
CA PRO A 88 -17.70 -8.55 -14.99
C PRO A 88 -16.20 -8.66 -14.82
N LYS A 89 -15.42 -7.64 -15.21
CA LYS A 89 -13.95 -7.70 -15.33
C LYS A 89 -13.27 -6.69 -14.41
N ILE A 90 -13.67 -6.70 -13.14
CA ILE A 90 -13.05 -5.91 -12.10
C ILE A 90 -12.12 -6.80 -11.28
N GLU A 91 -10.90 -6.34 -11.10
CA GLU A 91 -9.96 -6.87 -10.10
C GLU A 91 -9.63 -5.79 -9.08
N SER A 92 -9.44 -6.18 -7.82
CA SER A 92 -9.11 -5.25 -6.77
C SER A 92 -8.02 -5.77 -5.84
N TYR A 93 -7.13 -4.87 -5.43
CA TYR A 93 -5.95 -5.20 -4.62
C TYR A 93 -5.83 -4.22 -3.46
N LEU A 94 -5.68 -4.76 -2.24
CA LEU A 94 -5.61 -3.95 -1.02
C LEU A 94 -4.16 -3.70 -0.59
N PHE A 95 -3.79 -2.44 -0.45
CA PHE A 95 -2.49 -1.99 0.03
C PHE A 95 -2.60 -1.49 1.46
N LEU A 96 -1.70 -1.97 2.32
CA LEU A 96 -1.67 -1.70 3.75
C LEU A 96 -0.31 -1.12 4.16
N GLY A 97 -0.32 0.03 4.84
CA GLY A 97 0.82 0.56 5.56
C GLY A 97 0.65 0.28 7.05
N ILE A 98 1.52 -0.54 7.63
CA ILE A 98 1.41 -1.00 9.01
C ILE A 98 2.28 -0.16 9.93
N ASP A 99 1.72 0.30 11.06
CA ASP A 99 2.44 1.12 12.07
C ASP A 99 3.45 0.29 12.88
N GLU A 100 4.37 -0.35 12.16
CA GLU A 100 5.47 -1.13 12.72
C GLU A 100 6.80 -0.69 12.09
N MET A 101 7.82 -0.45 12.93
CA MET A 101 9.13 0.01 12.47
C MET A 101 10.04 -1.13 12.02
N GLY A 102 9.88 -2.29 12.61
CA GLY A 102 10.71 -3.46 12.35
C GLY A 102 10.22 -4.30 11.17
N PRO A 103 10.97 -5.36 10.84
CA PRO A 103 10.53 -6.39 9.92
C PRO A 103 9.16 -6.97 10.30
N ALA A 104 8.43 -7.48 9.32
CA ALA A 104 7.14 -8.12 9.50
C ALA A 104 7.29 -9.49 10.17
N VAL A 105 7.21 -9.51 11.49
CA VAL A 105 7.35 -10.72 12.31
C VAL A 105 6.02 -11.15 12.90
N GLY A 106 5.81 -12.45 12.98
CA GLY A 106 4.61 -13.01 13.60
C GLY A 106 4.55 -12.76 15.11
N THR A 107 3.34 -12.50 15.61
CA THR A 107 3.05 -12.38 17.04
C THR A 107 2.01 -13.39 17.47
N GLN A 108 2.08 -13.82 18.74
CA GLN A 108 1.03 -14.62 19.39
C GLN A 108 0.28 -13.81 20.44
N SER A 109 0.62 -12.53 20.59
CA SER A 109 -0.03 -11.65 21.54
C SER A 109 -1.29 -11.04 20.92
N TYR A 110 -2.37 -10.98 21.68
CA TYR A 110 -3.61 -10.33 21.28
C TYR A 110 -3.41 -8.83 21.06
N ILE A 111 -3.94 -8.29 19.96
CA ILE A 111 -3.81 -6.87 19.57
C ILE A 111 -2.34 -6.40 19.45
N ALA A 112 -1.46 -7.25 18.99
CA ALA A 112 -0.04 -6.92 18.83
C ALA A 112 0.46 -7.05 17.39
N GLY A 113 -0.45 -7.16 16.42
CA GLY A 113 -0.11 -7.33 15.01
C GLY A 113 0.19 -6.02 14.27
N GLY A 114 0.23 -4.87 14.96
CA GLY A 114 0.32 -3.54 14.35
C GLY A 114 -1.02 -3.08 13.75
N GLN A 115 -1.19 -1.78 13.52
CA GLN A 115 -2.40 -1.20 12.94
C GLN A 115 -2.15 -0.85 11.48
N ALA A 116 -3.17 -1.05 10.61
CA ALA A 116 -3.12 -0.63 9.23
C ALA A 116 -3.42 0.88 9.13
N ASP A 117 -2.39 1.70 9.27
CA ASP A 117 -2.48 3.16 9.34
C ASP A 117 -2.71 3.83 7.98
N ALA A 118 -2.36 3.16 6.90
CA ALA A 118 -2.68 3.54 5.54
C ALA A 118 -3.37 2.37 4.84
N GLN A 119 -4.49 2.62 4.19
CA GLN A 119 -5.25 1.61 3.47
C GLN A 119 -5.72 2.18 2.14
N MET A 120 -5.38 1.50 1.05
CA MET A 120 -5.72 1.90 -0.31
C MET A 120 -6.16 0.68 -1.09
N LEU A 121 -7.33 0.78 -1.74
CA LEU A 121 -7.82 -0.26 -2.63
C LEU A 121 -7.62 0.20 -4.08
N LEU A 122 -6.77 -0.49 -4.80
CA LEU A 122 -6.63 -0.35 -6.24
C LEU A 122 -7.71 -1.17 -6.92
N VAL A 123 -8.47 -0.57 -7.82
CA VAL A 123 -9.50 -1.23 -8.63
C VAL A 123 -9.16 -1.07 -10.09
N LEU A 124 -9.06 -2.19 -10.80
CA LEU A 124 -8.76 -2.29 -12.22
C LEU A 124 -10.03 -2.72 -12.97
N ASP A 125 -10.41 -1.97 -14.01
CA ASP A 125 -11.49 -2.31 -14.93
C ASP A 125 -10.88 -2.72 -16.27
N ASP A 126 -10.86 -4.03 -16.53
CA ASP A 126 -10.28 -4.59 -17.74
C ASP A 126 -11.14 -4.35 -18.99
N GLU A 127 -12.43 -4.02 -18.81
CA GLU A 127 -13.31 -3.70 -19.94
C GLU A 127 -13.16 -2.22 -20.34
N ALA A 128 -13.25 -1.31 -19.37
CA ALA A 128 -13.09 0.12 -19.60
C ALA A 128 -11.64 0.54 -19.82
N LYS A 129 -10.66 -0.33 -19.49
CA LYS A 129 -9.24 -0.04 -19.49
C LYS A 129 -8.91 1.18 -18.62
N THR A 130 -9.45 1.16 -17.40
CA THR A 130 -9.24 2.19 -16.39
C THR A 130 -8.78 1.57 -15.08
N TRP A 131 -8.15 2.39 -14.23
CA TRP A 131 -7.88 2.05 -12.85
C TRP A 131 -8.19 3.23 -11.93
N GLN A 132 -8.54 2.92 -10.69
CA GLN A 132 -8.89 3.90 -9.68
C GLN A 132 -8.46 3.44 -8.30
N VAL A 133 -8.08 4.37 -7.44
CA VAL A 133 -7.71 4.09 -6.05
C VAL A 133 -8.76 4.67 -5.12
N LEU A 134 -9.23 3.84 -4.19
CA LEU A 134 -10.00 4.27 -3.03
C LEU A 134 -9.06 4.34 -1.82
N GLN A 135 -8.87 5.53 -1.26
CA GLN A 135 -8.18 5.70 0.02
C GLN A 135 -9.17 5.61 1.18
N ILE A 136 -8.97 4.64 2.06
CA ILE A 136 -9.85 4.34 3.19
C ILE A 136 -9.32 5.04 4.44
N ASN A 137 -10.21 5.74 5.16
CA ASN A 137 -9.85 6.36 6.43
C ASN A 137 -9.67 5.27 7.49
N ARG A 138 -8.49 5.20 8.12
CA ARG A 138 -8.14 4.21 9.13
C ARG A 138 -9.06 4.21 10.35
N ASP A 139 -9.64 5.37 10.68
CA ASP A 139 -10.54 5.54 11.84
C ASP A 139 -12.00 5.19 11.49
N SER A 140 -12.30 4.68 10.25
CA SER A 140 -13.65 4.26 9.85
C SER A 140 -14.20 3.19 10.77
N MET A 141 -15.37 3.46 11.35
CA MET A 141 -16.09 2.56 12.25
C MET A 141 -16.89 1.56 11.43
N VAL A 142 -16.39 0.34 11.31
CA VAL A 142 -16.96 -0.73 10.48
C VAL A 142 -16.93 -2.07 11.24
N GLU A 143 -17.62 -3.09 10.70
CA GLU A 143 -17.49 -4.44 11.21
C GLU A 143 -16.09 -4.98 10.92
N VAL A 144 -15.39 -5.39 11.97
CA VAL A 144 -14.02 -5.90 11.94
C VAL A 144 -14.02 -7.34 12.45
N PRO A 145 -13.43 -8.29 11.72
CA PRO A 145 -13.30 -9.67 12.20
C PRO A 145 -12.31 -9.73 13.36
N VAL A 146 -12.71 -10.41 14.42
CA VAL A 146 -11.88 -10.66 15.60
C VAL A 146 -11.77 -12.16 15.82
N ILE A 147 -10.54 -12.64 15.97
CA ILE A 147 -10.29 -14.02 16.33
C ILE A 147 -10.33 -14.12 17.85
N SER A 148 -11.17 -14.99 18.38
CA SER A 148 -11.21 -15.21 19.82
C SER A 148 -9.87 -15.74 20.33
N MET A 149 -9.47 -15.37 21.54
CA MET A 149 -8.25 -15.88 22.19
C MET A 149 -8.18 -17.42 22.24
N MET A 150 -9.29 -18.10 22.00
CA MET A 150 -9.36 -19.58 21.93
C MET A 150 -9.32 -20.11 20.47
N GLY A 151 -9.21 -19.24 19.46
CA GLY A 151 -9.06 -19.66 18.05
C GLY A 151 -10.29 -20.34 17.44
N THR A 152 -11.47 -20.27 18.07
CA THR A 152 -12.56 -21.19 17.74
C THR A 152 -13.71 -20.62 16.93
N VAL A 153 -13.95 -19.31 16.90
CA VAL A 153 -14.97 -18.70 16.01
C VAL A 153 -14.61 -17.25 15.75
N PRO A 154 -14.45 -16.82 14.51
CA PRO A 154 -14.39 -15.41 14.20
C PRO A 154 -15.76 -14.79 14.50
N TYR A 155 -15.78 -13.68 15.22
CA TYR A 155 -16.95 -12.83 15.38
C TYR A 155 -16.56 -11.41 14.92
N THR A 156 -17.53 -10.61 14.55
CA THR A 156 -17.30 -9.22 14.16
C THR A 156 -17.66 -8.27 15.30
N ILE A 157 -16.95 -7.19 15.38
CA ILE A 157 -17.26 -6.05 16.24
C ILE A 157 -17.18 -4.77 15.42
N VAL A 158 -17.95 -3.75 15.78
CA VAL A 158 -17.78 -2.43 15.16
C VAL A 158 -16.59 -1.74 15.83
N GLN A 159 -15.58 -1.46 15.02
CA GLN A 159 -14.33 -0.82 15.46
C GLN A 159 -13.67 -0.05 14.31
N GLN A 160 -12.62 0.73 14.62
CA GLN A 160 -11.79 1.35 13.60
C GLN A 160 -11.21 0.26 12.68
N ILE A 161 -11.33 0.43 11.37
CA ILE A 161 -10.88 -0.55 10.37
C ILE A 161 -9.39 -0.85 10.46
N ALA A 162 -8.57 0.09 10.94
CA ALA A 162 -7.14 -0.11 11.17
C ALA A 162 -6.83 -1.25 12.15
N LEU A 163 -7.74 -1.52 13.10
CA LEU A 163 -7.57 -2.56 14.11
C LEU A 163 -7.79 -3.97 13.57
N ALA A 164 -8.37 -4.12 12.36
CA ALA A 164 -8.50 -5.44 11.73
C ALA A 164 -7.16 -6.16 11.63
N HIS A 165 -6.09 -5.44 11.28
CA HIS A 165 -4.73 -5.99 11.24
C HIS A 165 -4.22 -6.37 12.62
N ALA A 166 -4.45 -5.53 13.63
CA ALA A 166 -3.98 -5.77 14.99
C ALA A 166 -4.57 -7.03 15.63
N TYR A 167 -5.79 -7.43 15.24
CA TYR A 167 -6.47 -8.64 15.73
C TYR A 167 -5.98 -9.93 15.08
N GLY A 168 -5.02 -9.89 14.16
CA GLY A 168 -4.40 -11.05 13.54
C GLY A 168 -3.08 -11.44 14.20
N ASN A 169 -2.23 -12.10 13.41
CA ASN A 169 -0.93 -12.62 13.84
C ASN A 169 0.27 -11.72 13.50
N GLY A 170 0.02 -10.51 13.02
CA GLY A 170 1.05 -9.59 12.52
C GLY A 170 1.63 -9.96 11.14
N ARG A 171 1.07 -10.97 10.47
CA ARG A 171 1.48 -11.45 9.15
C ARG A 171 0.25 -11.70 8.26
N GLU A 172 0.24 -12.80 7.53
CA GLU A 172 -0.78 -13.15 6.54
C GLU A 172 -2.20 -13.04 7.10
N GLN A 173 -2.45 -13.60 8.27
CA GLN A 173 -3.78 -13.55 8.91
C GLN A 173 -4.22 -12.12 9.25
N SER A 174 -3.30 -11.24 9.64
CA SER A 174 -3.59 -9.83 9.87
C SER A 174 -4.03 -9.12 8.59
N CYS A 175 -3.35 -9.42 7.48
CA CYS A 175 -3.71 -8.88 6.18
C CYS A 175 -5.07 -9.42 5.71
N GLU A 176 -5.33 -10.72 5.88
CA GLU A 176 -6.62 -11.36 5.55
C GLU A 176 -7.78 -10.79 6.37
N ASN A 177 -7.56 -10.42 7.64
CA ASN A 177 -8.54 -9.72 8.45
C ASN A 177 -8.89 -8.34 7.85
N ASN A 178 -7.89 -7.58 7.37
CA ASN A 178 -8.15 -6.31 6.69
C ASN A 178 -8.88 -6.51 5.37
N VAL A 179 -8.49 -7.49 4.57
CA VAL A 179 -9.21 -7.85 3.34
C VAL A 179 -10.67 -8.13 3.65
N THR A 180 -10.94 -8.91 4.68
CA THR A 180 -12.32 -9.22 5.10
C THR A 180 -13.06 -7.97 5.55
N ALA A 181 -12.45 -7.12 6.39
CA ALA A 181 -13.11 -5.89 6.88
C ALA A 181 -13.41 -4.91 5.73
N VAL A 182 -12.47 -4.73 4.78
CA VAL A 182 -12.69 -3.86 3.61
C VAL A 182 -13.73 -4.45 2.68
N SER A 183 -13.71 -5.76 2.42
CA SER A 183 -14.73 -6.44 1.62
C SER A 183 -16.14 -6.25 2.20
N MET A 184 -16.31 -6.49 3.51
CA MET A 184 -17.56 -6.28 4.24
C MET A 184 -18.02 -4.81 4.17
N MET A 185 -17.12 -3.85 4.37
CA MET A 185 -17.43 -2.42 4.24
C MET A 185 -17.95 -2.06 2.83
N LEU A 186 -17.50 -2.77 1.82
CA LEU A 186 -17.84 -2.56 0.41
C LEU A 186 -18.92 -3.54 -0.11
N ASP A 187 -19.89 -3.95 0.72
CA ASP A 187 -20.99 -4.88 0.35
C ASP A 187 -20.47 -6.22 -0.20
N ASP A 188 -19.50 -6.81 0.48
CA ASP A 188 -18.88 -8.10 0.12
C ASP A 188 -18.26 -8.11 -1.29
N GLN A 189 -17.73 -6.94 -1.76
CA GLN A 189 -16.96 -6.95 -2.99
C GLN A 189 -15.68 -7.78 -2.80
N PRO A 190 -15.34 -8.67 -3.75
CA PRO A 190 -14.15 -9.48 -3.65
C PRO A 190 -12.88 -8.62 -3.77
N ILE A 191 -11.85 -9.00 -3.03
CA ILE A 191 -10.51 -8.43 -3.10
C ILE A 191 -9.56 -9.56 -3.52
N ASP A 192 -8.88 -9.39 -4.66
CA ASP A 192 -8.13 -10.44 -5.35
C ASP A 192 -6.73 -10.65 -4.78
N GLY A 193 -6.28 -9.73 -3.92
CA GLY A 193 -5.01 -9.88 -3.22
C GLY A 193 -4.66 -8.68 -2.37
N TYR A 194 -3.61 -8.82 -1.58
CA TYR A 194 -3.13 -7.75 -0.71
C TYR A 194 -1.61 -7.58 -0.76
N PHE A 195 -1.18 -6.38 -0.43
CA PHE A 195 0.21 -6.00 -0.21
C PHE A 195 0.31 -5.17 1.07
N SER A 196 1.11 -5.61 2.01
CA SER A 196 1.34 -4.96 3.30
C SER A 196 2.81 -4.57 3.43
N LEU A 197 3.06 -3.33 3.85
CA LEU A 197 4.40 -2.80 4.12
C LEU A 197 4.44 -2.23 5.53
N ASN A 198 5.37 -2.71 6.34
CA ASN A 198 5.68 -2.07 7.61
C ASN A 198 6.30 -0.69 7.39
N MET A 199 5.88 0.31 8.15
CA MET A 199 6.28 1.71 7.94
C MET A 199 7.79 1.96 8.01
N GLY A 200 8.55 1.14 8.75
CA GLY A 200 10.02 1.21 8.72
C GLY A 200 10.61 0.99 7.32
N GLY A 201 9.93 0.23 6.46
CA GLY A 201 10.30 0.06 5.06
C GLY A 201 10.19 1.33 4.22
N VAL A 202 9.31 2.27 4.58
CA VAL A 202 9.16 3.56 3.88
C VAL A 202 10.46 4.36 3.96
N GLY A 203 11.05 4.46 5.15
CA GLY A 203 12.33 5.16 5.33
C GLY A 203 13.46 4.54 4.50
N ILE A 204 13.57 3.21 4.52
CA ILE A 204 14.55 2.47 3.71
C ILE A 204 14.35 2.78 2.22
N LEU A 205 13.12 2.72 1.73
CA LEU A 205 12.80 2.97 0.33
C LEU A 205 13.15 4.39 -0.09
N VAL A 206 12.85 5.38 0.76
CA VAL A 206 13.18 6.79 0.50
C VAL A 206 14.69 7.01 0.46
N ASP A 207 15.45 6.43 1.37
CA ASP A 207 16.90 6.56 1.37
C ASP A 207 17.55 5.89 0.15
N LEU A 208 16.99 4.77 -0.31
CA LEU A 208 17.44 4.08 -1.53
C LEU A 208 17.33 4.94 -2.80
N ILE A 209 16.29 5.78 -2.89
CA ILE A 209 16.10 6.68 -4.03
C ILE A 209 16.79 8.04 -3.87
N GLY A 210 17.50 8.26 -2.75
CA GLY A 210 18.19 9.51 -2.46
C GLY A 210 17.29 10.63 -1.94
N GLY A 211 16.12 10.28 -1.43
CA GLY A 211 15.15 11.21 -0.85
C GLY A 211 13.95 11.52 -1.74
N VAL A 212 12.92 12.10 -1.16
CA VAL A 212 11.69 12.54 -1.86
C VAL A 212 11.54 14.05 -1.75
N THR A 213 11.49 14.74 -2.88
CA THR A 213 11.34 16.20 -2.93
C THR A 213 9.87 16.58 -2.98
N LEU A 214 9.43 17.34 -1.97
CA LEU A 214 8.06 17.87 -1.92
C LEU A 214 8.05 19.22 -1.18
N THR A 215 6.92 19.94 -1.29
CA THR A 215 6.66 21.13 -0.47
C THR A 215 5.93 20.71 0.80
N VAL A 216 6.49 21.01 1.96
CA VAL A 216 5.88 20.69 3.26
C VAL A 216 4.58 21.49 3.41
N THR A 217 3.45 20.81 3.61
CA THR A 217 2.11 21.45 3.65
C THR A 217 1.54 21.61 5.06
N SER A 218 2.29 21.16 6.08
CA SER A 218 1.81 21.08 7.46
C SER A 218 2.85 21.65 8.42
N ASP A 219 2.38 22.21 9.55
CA ASP A 219 3.26 22.69 10.62
C ASP A 219 3.78 21.49 11.45
N PHE A 220 5.05 21.16 11.28
CA PHE A 220 5.76 20.11 12.02
C PHE A 220 6.63 20.68 13.16
N SER A 221 6.57 21.97 13.47
CA SER A 221 7.48 22.63 14.42
C SER A 221 7.55 21.99 15.81
N ALA A 222 6.47 21.33 16.24
CA ALA A 222 6.41 20.61 17.52
C ALA A 222 7.01 19.20 17.47
N VAL A 223 7.19 18.61 16.26
CA VAL A 223 7.64 17.23 16.06
C VAL A 223 9.04 17.21 15.46
N ASP A 224 9.19 17.79 14.29
CA ASP A 224 10.47 17.95 13.60
C ASP A 224 10.60 19.36 13.01
N PRO A 225 11.29 20.28 13.70
CA PRO A 225 11.44 21.66 13.26
C PRO A 225 12.27 21.81 11.96
N THR A 226 12.85 20.75 11.42
CA THR A 226 13.52 20.77 10.12
C THR A 226 12.51 20.68 8.96
N LEU A 227 11.28 20.18 9.21
CA LEU A 227 10.18 20.15 8.26
C LEU A 227 9.42 21.49 8.31
N VAL A 228 9.89 22.47 7.55
CA VAL A 228 9.34 23.84 7.58
C VAL A 228 8.17 23.97 6.62
N GLU A 229 7.00 24.32 7.16
CA GLU A 229 5.78 24.55 6.34
C GLU A 229 6.02 25.58 5.23
N GLY A 230 5.57 25.25 4.02
CA GLY A 230 5.70 26.08 2.83
C GLY A 230 7.05 25.94 2.10
N GLU A 231 8.05 25.31 2.68
CA GLU A 231 9.33 25.10 2.03
C GLU A 231 9.33 23.82 1.17
N THR A 232 9.99 23.90 0.00
CA THR A 232 10.26 22.73 -0.84
C THR A 232 11.60 22.15 -0.46
N MET A 233 11.62 20.89 -0.03
CA MET A 233 12.83 20.22 0.42
C MET A 233 12.85 18.74 0.03
N THR A 234 14.02 18.14 0.05
CA THR A 234 14.19 16.70 -0.16
C THR A 234 14.21 16.01 1.19
N LEU A 235 13.17 15.23 1.48
CA LEU A 235 13.05 14.45 2.70
C LEU A 235 13.96 13.23 2.63
N ASN A 236 14.74 12.97 3.67
CA ASN A 236 15.38 11.68 3.89
C ASN A 236 14.37 10.66 4.44
N GLY A 237 14.80 9.39 4.65
CA GLY A 237 13.92 8.32 5.10
C GLY A 237 13.24 8.61 6.44
N GLU A 238 13.93 9.20 7.40
CA GLU A 238 13.38 9.56 8.72
C GLU A 238 12.34 10.68 8.59
N GLN A 239 12.66 11.73 7.86
CA GLN A 239 11.74 12.85 7.62
C GLN A 239 10.51 12.42 6.82
N ALA A 240 10.68 11.56 5.81
CA ALA A 240 9.58 11.01 5.03
C ALA A 240 8.65 10.15 5.90
N PHE A 241 9.22 9.33 6.75
CA PHE A 241 8.48 8.53 7.71
C PHE A 241 7.64 9.41 8.64
N GLU A 242 8.24 10.43 9.28
CA GLU A 242 7.50 11.37 10.13
C GLU A 242 6.42 12.11 9.33
N TYR A 243 6.70 12.52 8.11
CA TYR A 243 5.77 13.25 7.26
C TYR A 243 4.48 12.45 6.95
N VAL A 244 4.61 11.16 6.67
CA VAL A 244 3.45 10.31 6.33
C VAL A 244 2.74 9.70 7.54
N ARG A 245 3.42 9.61 8.68
CA ARG A 245 2.92 8.95 9.88
C ARG A 245 2.28 9.92 10.86
N GLN A 246 2.94 11.05 11.12
CA GLN A 246 2.62 11.90 12.27
C GLN A 246 1.22 12.53 12.14
N ARG A 247 0.48 12.49 13.24
CA ARG A 247 -0.85 13.09 13.36
C ARG A 247 -0.95 14.00 14.58
N GLN A 248 -0.40 13.55 15.73
CA GLN A 248 -0.40 14.34 16.97
C GLN A 248 0.52 15.53 16.81
N ASP A 249 0.04 16.67 17.28
CA ASP A 249 0.75 17.95 17.22
C ASP A 249 1.10 18.44 15.81
N VAL A 250 0.37 17.93 14.79
CA VAL A 250 0.46 18.36 13.39
C VAL A 250 -0.94 18.63 12.86
N ASP A 251 -1.15 19.78 12.21
CA ASP A 251 -2.43 20.22 11.63
C ASP A 251 -3.60 20.20 12.65
N ASP A 252 -4.77 19.75 12.18
CA ASP A 252 -5.98 19.55 13.00
C ASP A 252 -6.00 18.21 13.75
N GLN A 253 -4.91 17.45 13.68
CA GLN A 253 -4.72 16.12 14.29
C GLN A 253 -5.70 15.06 13.78
N THR A 254 -6.46 15.34 12.72
CA THR A 254 -7.34 14.35 12.08
C THR A 254 -6.57 13.39 11.17
N ASN A 255 -7.16 12.24 10.91
CA ASN A 255 -6.61 11.35 9.90
C ASN A 255 -6.73 11.92 8.48
N LEU A 256 -7.72 12.78 8.21
CA LEU A 256 -7.91 13.37 6.88
C LEU A 256 -6.72 14.23 6.45
N ALA A 257 -6.17 15.05 7.38
CA ALA A 257 -4.95 15.83 7.13
C ALA A 257 -3.77 14.88 6.81
N ARG A 258 -3.57 13.82 7.60
CA ARG A 258 -2.53 12.82 7.34
C ARG A 258 -2.72 12.12 5.98
N MET A 259 -3.91 11.70 5.63
CA MET A 259 -4.24 11.15 4.32
C MET A 259 -3.88 12.09 3.17
N GLY A 260 -4.09 13.39 3.36
CA GLY A 260 -3.66 14.43 2.42
C GLY A 260 -2.13 14.42 2.20
N ARG A 261 -1.35 14.37 3.29
CA ARG A 261 0.13 14.29 3.22
C ARG A 261 0.60 12.98 2.59
N GLN A 262 -0.04 11.87 2.91
CA GLN A 262 0.24 10.58 2.27
C GLN A 262 0.07 10.65 0.75
N ARG A 263 -1.05 11.18 0.25
CA ARG A 263 -1.27 11.38 -1.19
C ARG A 263 -0.20 12.24 -1.84
N GLN A 264 0.15 13.36 -1.18
CA GLN A 264 1.19 14.25 -1.69
C GLN A 264 2.55 13.56 -1.75
N PHE A 265 2.94 12.87 -0.67
CA PHE A 265 4.18 12.10 -0.60
C PHE A 265 4.24 11.04 -1.71
N LEU A 266 3.16 10.30 -1.90
CA LEU A 266 3.07 9.25 -2.91
C LEU A 266 3.31 9.80 -4.31
N LYS A 267 2.64 10.91 -4.65
CA LYS A 267 2.83 11.56 -5.94
C LYS A 267 4.26 12.07 -6.13
N ALA A 268 4.87 12.64 -5.10
CA ALA A 268 6.26 13.09 -5.15
C ALA A 268 7.25 11.91 -5.27
N PHE A 269 6.99 10.82 -4.57
CA PHE A 269 7.75 9.58 -4.67
C PHE A 269 7.69 9.02 -6.10
N GLU A 270 6.51 8.92 -6.68
CA GLU A 270 6.29 8.49 -8.07
C GLU A 270 7.16 9.30 -9.04
N GLU A 271 7.09 10.62 -8.96
CA GLU A 271 7.89 11.51 -9.81
C GLU A 271 9.40 11.27 -9.65
N GLN A 272 9.84 10.89 -8.45
CA GLN A 272 11.24 10.62 -8.18
C GLN A 272 11.69 9.26 -8.76
N VAL A 273 10.86 8.23 -8.69
CA VAL A 273 11.25 6.86 -9.11
C VAL A 273 11.08 6.63 -10.61
N LYS A 274 10.27 7.42 -11.31
CA LYS A 274 10.01 7.22 -12.74
C LYS A 274 11.27 7.24 -13.61
N ASP A 275 12.31 7.97 -13.20
CA ASP A 275 13.57 8.11 -13.91
C ASP A 275 14.70 7.22 -13.34
N MET A 276 14.39 6.35 -12.35
CA MET A 276 15.37 5.45 -11.74
C MET A 276 15.77 4.31 -12.70
N ASP A 277 16.98 3.78 -12.48
CA ASP A 277 17.44 2.59 -13.20
C ASP A 277 16.54 1.38 -12.86
N PRO A 278 16.16 0.55 -13.85
CA PRO A 278 15.37 -0.66 -13.61
C PRO A 278 15.93 -1.62 -12.55
N ASP A 279 17.26 -1.65 -12.37
CA ASP A 279 17.89 -2.45 -11.32
C ASP A 279 17.51 -1.99 -9.90
N PHE A 280 16.98 -0.77 -9.76
CA PHE A 280 16.45 -0.25 -8.50
C PHE A 280 15.35 -1.16 -7.91
N ALA A 281 14.46 -1.68 -8.75
CA ALA A 281 13.40 -2.58 -8.32
C ALA A 281 13.94 -3.82 -7.57
N VAL A 282 15.06 -4.35 -8.03
CA VAL A 282 15.71 -5.52 -7.42
C VAL A 282 16.30 -5.16 -6.06
N ILE A 283 16.99 -4.02 -5.98
CA ILE A 283 17.62 -3.53 -4.76
C ILE A 283 16.54 -3.24 -3.71
N ALA A 284 15.47 -2.53 -4.10
CA ALA A 284 14.35 -2.22 -3.23
C ALA A 284 13.67 -3.50 -2.68
N TYR A 285 13.50 -4.52 -3.52
CA TYR A 285 12.96 -5.80 -3.05
C TYR A 285 13.89 -6.49 -2.04
N GLU A 286 15.19 -6.55 -2.31
CA GLU A 286 16.14 -7.20 -1.40
C GLU A 286 16.14 -6.53 -0.03
N GLU A 287 16.10 -5.20 0.01
CA GLU A 287 16.10 -4.42 1.26
C GLU A 287 14.74 -4.42 1.98
N LEU A 288 13.63 -4.54 1.25
CA LEU A 288 12.28 -4.47 1.80
C LEU A 288 11.65 -5.84 2.06
N SER A 289 12.25 -6.94 1.60
CA SER A 289 11.62 -8.27 1.64
C SER A 289 11.18 -8.72 3.03
N ASP A 290 11.89 -8.30 4.07
CA ASP A 290 11.56 -8.59 5.47
C ASP A 290 10.44 -7.69 6.03
N TYR A 291 10.11 -6.57 5.34
CA TYR A 291 9.09 -5.60 5.74
C TYR A 291 7.76 -5.80 5.02
N VAL A 292 7.69 -6.73 4.09
CA VAL A 292 6.55 -6.94 3.18
C VAL A 292 5.88 -8.27 3.43
N ILE A 293 4.54 -8.25 3.48
CA ILE A 293 3.68 -9.43 3.42
C ILE A 293 2.71 -9.27 2.25
N THR A 294 2.66 -10.26 1.36
CA THR A 294 1.76 -10.25 0.20
C THR A 294 1.39 -11.66 -0.24
N ASP A 295 0.17 -11.85 -0.70
CA ASP A 295 -0.31 -13.04 -1.39
C ASP A 295 -0.27 -12.89 -2.92
N ILE A 296 0.04 -11.68 -3.42
CA ILE A 296 0.11 -11.39 -4.85
C ILE A 296 1.35 -12.08 -5.43
N ALA A 297 1.11 -12.98 -6.38
CA ALA A 297 2.20 -13.65 -7.08
C ALA A 297 2.99 -12.64 -7.94
N SER A 298 4.30 -12.88 -8.10
CA SER A 298 5.17 -11.98 -8.86
C SER A 298 4.72 -11.76 -10.31
N GLY A 299 4.16 -12.79 -10.97
CA GLY A 299 3.59 -12.66 -12.31
C GLY A 299 2.38 -11.72 -12.35
N THR A 300 1.46 -11.86 -11.39
CA THR A 300 0.30 -10.98 -11.22
C THR A 300 0.73 -9.54 -10.96
N ALA A 301 1.76 -9.35 -10.15
CA ALA A 301 2.28 -8.01 -9.87
C ALA A 301 2.83 -7.32 -11.12
N VAL A 302 3.54 -8.04 -11.98
CA VAL A 302 4.02 -7.52 -13.28
C VAL A 302 2.84 -7.16 -14.18
N ASP A 303 1.84 -8.03 -14.27
CA ASP A 303 0.64 -7.79 -15.08
C ASP A 303 -0.17 -6.57 -14.58
N ILE A 304 -0.34 -6.40 -13.26
CA ILE A 304 -0.93 -5.19 -12.67
C ILE A 304 -0.18 -3.95 -13.15
N ALA A 305 1.15 -3.98 -13.09
CA ALA A 305 1.97 -2.86 -13.50
C ALA A 305 1.83 -2.50 -14.99
N ASP A 306 1.79 -3.49 -15.86
CA ASP A 306 1.60 -3.28 -17.29
C ASP A 306 0.21 -2.68 -17.57
N ARG A 307 -0.81 -3.13 -16.84
CA ARG A 307 -2.15 -2.56 -16.91
C ARG A 307 -2.19 -1.13 -16.41
N LEU A 308 -1.59 -0.81 -15.27
CA LEU A 308 -1.52 0.56 -14.74
C LEU A 308 -0.87 1.53 -15.71
N LYS A 309 0.16 1.08 -16.43
CA LYS A 309 0.86 1.86 -17.46
C LYS A 309 -0.01 2.11 -18.70
N SER A 310 -0.82 1.14 -19.07
CA SER A 310 -1.58 1.16 -20.33
C SER A 310 -3.02 1.66 -20.17
N TYR A 311 -3.58 1.58 -18.95
CA TYR A 311 -4.93 2.00 -18.62
C TYR A 311 -4.98 3.47 -18.23
N THR A 312 -6.16 4.05 -18.31
CA THR A 312 -6.39 5.44 -17.89
C THR A 312 -6.60 5.51 -16.38
N GLU A 313 -5.81 6.32 -15.70
CA GLU A 313 -6.01 6.65 -14.29
C GLU A 313 -7.26 7.52 -14.11
N LEU A 314 -8.12 7.13 -13.16
CA LEU A 314 -9.25 7.93 -12.72
C LEU A 314 -8.91 8.65 -11.39
N PRO A 315 -9.61 9.76 -11.08
CA PRO A 315 -9.36 10.48 -9.83
C PRO A 315 -9.49 9.58 -8.61
N LEU A 316 -8.57 9.76 -7.65
CA LEU A 316 -8.61 9.05 -6.37
C LEU A 316 -9.92 9.33 -5.64
N LEU A 317 -10.51 8.30 -5.04
CA LEU A 317 -11.72 8.37 -4.24
C LEU A 317 -11.41 8.33 -2.73
N THR A 318 -12.27 8.97 -1.99
CA THR A 318 -12.42 8.84 -0.53
C THR A 318 -13.91 8.73 -0.23
N ILE A 319 -14.27 8.08 0.86
CA ILE A 319 -15.67 8.04 1.33
C ILE A 319 -15.85 9.19 2.32
N ASP A 320 -16.88 10.00 2.12
CA ASP A 320 -17.23 11.08 3.04
C ASP A 320 -17.75 10.51 4.36
N GLY A 321 -17.68 11.31 5.42
CA GLY A 321 -18.13 10.91 6.75
C GLY A 321 -17.84 11.99 7.81
N GLU A 322 -18.10 11.66 9.06
CA GLU A 322 -17.96 12.57 10.19
C GLU A 322 -16.89 12.06 11.17
N ASN A 323 -15.95 12.96 11.54
CA ASN A 323 -15.00 12.71 12.62
C ASN A 323 -15.66 13.01 13.96
N VAL A 324 -15.63 12.03 14.87
CA VAL A 324 -16.12 12.18 16.26
C VAL A 324 -15.01 11.73 17.21
N VAL A 325 -14.92 12.34 18.38
CA VAL A 325 -14.04 11.87 19.46
C VAL A 325 -14.89 11.12 20.47
N GLU A 326 -14.66 9.82 20.62
CA GLU A 326 -15.35 8.96 21.58
C GLU A 326 -14.33 8.32 22.52
N ASP A 327 -14.56 8.43 23.83
CA ASP A 327 -13.67 7.89 24.87
C ASP A 327 -12.17 8.28 24.71
N GLY A 328 -11.91 9.45 24.08
CA GLY A 328 -10.57 9.95 23.81
C GLY A 328 -9.91 9.43 22.52
N TYR A 329 -10.65 8.69 21.70
CA TYR A 329 -10.21 8.17 20.41
C TYR A 329 -11.00 8.79 19.26
N TRP A 330 -10.35 8.96 18.12
CA TRP A 330 -11.02 9.36 16.89
C TRP A 330 -11.85 8.20 16.33
N ALA A 331 -13.10 8.49 15.97
CA ALA A 331 -13.99 7.63 15.20
C ALA A 331 -14.40 8.37 13.93
N TYR A 332 -14.45 7.67 12.80
CA TYR A 332 -14.94 8.20 11.53
C TYR A 332 -16.16 7.41 11.08
N TYR A 333 -17.33 8.05 11.15
CA TYR A 333 -18.59 7.46 10.73
C TYR A 333 -18.83 7.78 9.27
N LEU A 334 -18.84 6.72 8.44
CA LEU A 334 -19.02 6.85 7.00
C LEU A 334 -20.43 7.38 6.69
N ASP A 335 -20.52 8.28 5.71
CA ASP A 335 -21.79 8.66 5.10
C ASP A 335 -22.26 7.52 4.20
N GLU A 336 -23.46 6.99 4.47
CA GLU A 336 -24.02 5.83 3.77
C GLU A 336 -24.22 6.10 2.28
N ASP A 337 -24.68 7.30 1.90
CA ASP A 337 -24.88 7.67 0.49
C ASP A 337 -23.54 7.78 -0.24
N SER A 338 -22.51 8.38 0.38
CA SER A 338 -21.15 8.44 -0.17
C SER A 338 -20.55 7.05 -0.35
N LEU A 339 -20.71 6.17 0.65
CA LEU A 339 -20.27 4.78 0.57
C LEU A 339 -20.94 4.04 -0.60
N GLN A 340 -22.28 4.10 -0.69
CA GLN A 340 -23.02 3.45 -1.77
C GLN A 340 -22.62 4.00 -3.15
N GLN A 341 -22.48 5.31 -3.31
CA GLN A 341 -22.01 5.91 -4.55
C GLN A 341 -20.60 5.45 -4.91
N THR A 342 -19.72 5.34 -3.93
CA THR A 342 -18.35 4.83 -4.13
C THR A 342 -18.36 3.38 -4.60
N ILE A 343 -19.16 2.51 -3.98
CA ILE A 343 -19.32 1.11 -4.38
C ILE A 343 -19.83 1.02 -5.82
N LEU A 344 -20.89 1.79 -6.14
CA LEU A 344 -21.44 1.80 -7.49
C LEU A 344 -20.42 2.29 -8.53
N GLN A 345 -19.69 3.35 -8.23
CA GLN A 345 -18.67 3.88 -9.12
C GLN A 345 -17.55 2.89 -9.41
N LEU A 346 -17.09 2.16 -8.40
CA LEU A 346 -15.96 1.24 -8.52
C LEU A 346 -16.35 -0.09 -9.18
N PHE A 347 -17.53 -0.63 -8.85
CA PHE A 347 -17.85 -2.03 -9.15
C PHE A 347 -19.07 -2.23 -10.06
N TYR A 348 -19.82 -1.19 -10.38
CA TYR A 348 -21.07 -1.29 -11.12
C TYR A 348 -21.12 -0.33 -12.31
N GLU A 349 -21.99 -0.62 -13.26
CA GLU A 349 -22.38 0.25 -14.38
C GLU A 349 -23.87 0.49 -14.37
N GLU A 350 -24.32 1.69 -14.73
CA GLU A 350 -25.77 2.02 -14.89
C GLU A 350 -26.30 1.36 -16.17
N ILE A 351 -27.47 0.67 -16.09
CA ILE A 351 -28.10 -0.05 -17.21
C ILE A 351 -29.52 0.46 -17.51
#